data_de45c7c9f8a71d2d78425393820d134b
#
_entry.id   de45c7c9f8a71d2d78425393820d134b
#
_cell.length_a   1.000
_cell.length_b   1.000
_cell.length_c   1.000
_cell.angle_alpha   90.00
_cell.angle_beta   90.00
_cell.angle_gamma   90.00
#
_symmetry.space_group_name_H-M   'P 1'
#
loop_
_entity.id
_entity.type
_entity.pdbx_description
1 polymer ?
#
loop_
_entity_poly.entity_id
_entity_poly.type
_entity_poly.pdbx_seq_one_letter_code
_entity_poly.pdbx_strand_id
1 'polypeptide(L)'
;MKKQDLSTTKGRQMQGSKRSHSLSGRISLSLGIIMLFLFALMTAFILAVASAAFNKKNEQNMNALSNLNASRVNKITVNTSNTMKSLAESFVNFHKEDGGDTALSGKSKLEEATGALMVSEAEEEYYLMKTIQGFAKNNLGIVSQALLLEPDAFSKENSNYSLRYDTDGDKFSMVPYEVYGTQDFYKQAQESKVASATLPMENADTGKASFYMTVPILDGDRFLGIVTTEISTEVFNELDMSTLGYENVFFDVLDNQNNFVYSNNPDAKGKNLGDLIGQKYNDMLVEKMQTKEAFFQRDSQVRYYVPLQIEGVDWWVQT
;
A
#
# COMPACT_ATOMS: atom_id res chain seq x y z
N MET A 1 -58.86 100.48 -2.16
CA MET A 1 -60.03 100.40 -3.08
C MET A 1 -59.97 99.05 -3.85
N LYS A 2 -61.09 98.31 -3.77
CA LYS A 2 -61.49 97.17 -4.59
C LYS A 2 -60.57 95.97 -4.65
N LYS A 3 -61.00 94.86 -4.02
CA LYS A 3 -61.97 93.82 -4.42
C LYS A 3 -61.44 92.84 -5.43
N GLN A 4 -61.33 91.59 -4.94
CA GLN A 4 -62.05 90.42 -5.44
C GLN A 4 -61.25 89.68 -6.58
N ASP A 5 -61.14 88.37 -6.71
CA ASP A 5 -62.09 87.35 -6.34
C ASP A 5 -61.42 85.96 -6.32
N LEU A 6 -62.05 85.08 -5.60
CA LEU A 6 -61.80 83.63 -5.55
C LEU A 6 -61.84 82.91 -6.92
N SER A 7 -61.04 81.88 -7.10
CA SER A 7 -61.48 80.75 -7.90
C SER A 7 -60.83 79.44 -7.46
N THR A 8 -61.67 78.61 -7.05
CA THR A 8 -61.69 77.18 -6.79
C THR A 8 -60.61 76.34 -7.50
N THR A 9 -59.82 75.68 -6.73
CA THR A 9 -58.94 74.57 -7.17
C THR A 9 -59.75 73.26 -7.14
N LYS A 10 -60.10 72.75 -8.33
CA LYS A 10 -60.61 71.37 -8.51
C LYS A 10 -59.56 70.35 -8.23
N GLY A 11 -59.79 69.51 -7.23
CA GLY A 11 -58.99 68.33 -6.97
C GLY A 11 -59.05 67.37 -8.15
N ARG A 12 -57.90 67.08 -8.70
CA ARG A 12 -57.69 66.00 -9.69
C ARG A 12 -57.49 64.73 -8.98
N GLN A 13 -58.51 63.87 -8.79
CA GLN A 13 -58.42 62.53 -8.42
C GLN A 13 -57.55 61.76 -9.42
N MET A 14 -56.37 61.31 -9.01
CA MET A 14 -55.63 60.31 -9.77
C MET A 14 -56.39 58.98 -9.68
N GLN A 15 -57.16 58.68 -10.74
CA GLN A 15 -57.65 57.33 -10.99
C GLN A 15 -56.46 56.43 -11.24
N GLY A 16 -56.12 55.58 -10.24
CA GLY A 16 -55.22 54.51 -10.45
C GLY A 16 -55.73 53.54 -11.53
N SER A 17 -55.11 53.57 -12.69
CA SER A 17 -55.39 52.65 -13.78
C SER A 17 -55.03 51.22 -13.26
N LYS A 18 -56.04 50.45 -12.88
CA LYS A 18 -55.94 49.01 -12.76
C LYS A 18 -55.62 48.49 -14.15
N ARG A 19 -54.32 48.23 -14.39
CA ARG A 19 -53.87 47.46 -15.58
C ARG A 19 -54.57 46.09 -15.53
N SER A 20 -55.69 45.95 -16.21
CA SER A 20 -56.28 44.67 -16.51
C SER A 20 -55.30 43.95 -17.44
N HIS A 21 -54.54 43.00 -16.93
CA HIS A 21 -53.78 42.11 -17.80
C HIS A 21 -54.75 41.45 -18.76
N SER A 22 -54.54 41.65 -20.06
CA SER A 22 -55.38 41.04 -21.11
C SER A 22 -55.32 39.50 -20.93
N LEU A 23 -56.38 38.79 -21.23
CA LEU A 23 -56.48 37.34 -21.15
C LEU A 23 -55.30 36.68 -21.89
N SER A 24 -54.88 37.22 -23.01
CA SER A 24 -53.71 36.82 -23.77
C SER A 24 -52.41 36.95 -22.97
N GLY A 25 -52.21 38.06 -22.20
CA GLY A 25 -51.00 38.21 -21.37
C GLY A 25 -50.94 37.20 -20.20
N ARG A 26 -52.09 36.83 -19.61
CA ARG A 26 -52.13 35.78 -18.57
C ARG A 26 -51.83 34.39 -19.14
N ILE A 27 -52.35 34.07 -20.31
CA ILE A 27 -52.06 32.79 -20.99
C ILE A 27 -50.58 32.72 -21.39
N SER A 28 -50.01 33.76 -21.98
CA SER A 28 -48.58 33.81 -22.33
C SER A 28 -47.68 33.67 -21.10
N LEU A 29 -48.03 34.33 -19.99
CA LEU A 29 -47.26 34.24 -18.76
C LEU A 29 -47.31 32.81 -18.16
N SER A 30 -48.51 32.18 -18.10
CA SER A 30 -48.65 30.82 -17.60
C SER A 30 -47.93 29.80 -18.49
N LEU A 31 -48.02 29.95 -19.80
CA LEU A 31 -47.28 29.10 -20.76
C LEU A 31 -45.76 29.25 -20.58
N GLY A 32 -45.27 30.48 -20.41
CA GLY A 32 -43.86 30.79 -20.15
C GLY A 32 -43.37 30.13 -18.87
N ILE A 33 -44.17 30.19 -17.78
CA ILE A 33 -43.82 29.55 -16.50
C ILE A 33 -43.79 28.02 -16.65
N ILE A 34 -44.74 27.41 -17.34
CA ILE A 34 -44.78 25.97 -17.61
C ILE A 34 -43.55 25.53 -18.41
N MET A 35 -43.20 26.26 -19.47
CA MET A 35 -42.02 25.98 -20.30
C MET A 35 -40.73 26.08 -19.49
N LEU A 36 -40.62 27.10 -18.65
CA LEU A 36 -39.46 27.30 -17.77
C LEU A 36 -39.33 26.16 -16.74
N PHE A 37 -40.46 25.74 -16.19
CA PHE A 37 -40.49 24.59 -15.26
C PHE A 37 -40.10 23.28 -15.96
N LEU A 38 -40.61 22.99 -17.15
CA LEU A 38 -40.25 21.84 -17.96
C LEU A 38 -38.77 21.86 -18.34
N PHE A 39 -38.24 23.01 -18.72
CA PHE A 39 -36.82 23.17 -19.01
C PHE A 39 -35.94 22.91 -17.78
N ALA A 40 -36.33 23.44 -16.60
CA ALA A 40 -35.63 23.18 -15.34
C ALA A 40 -35.65 21.71 -14.98
N LEU A 41 -36.79 21.00 -15.12
CA LEU A 41 -36.90 19.56 -14.90
C LEU A 41 -36.02 18.77 -15.88
N MET A 42 -36.03 19.10 -17.15
CA MET A 42 -35.21 18.43 -18.16
C MET A 42 -33.71 18.62 -17.87
N THR A 43 -33.32 19.87 -17.51
CA THR A 43 -31.94 20.16 -17.13
C THR A 43 -31.52 19.39 -15.89
N ALA A 44 -32.35 19.34 -14.85
CA ALA A 44 -32.10 18.57 -13.65
C ALA A 44 -31.97 17.05 -13.93
N PHE A 45 -32.82 16.52 -14.81
CA PHE A 45 -32.74 15.12 -15.26
C PHE A 45 -31.46 14.84 -16.02
N ILE A 46 -31.06 15.69 -16.98
CA ILE A 46 -29.83 15.54 -17.75
C ILE A 46 -28.62 15.57 -16.80
N LEU A 47 -28.58 16.52 -15.86
CA LEU A 47 -27.51 16.63 -14.87
C LEU A 47 -27.45 15.40 -13.98
N ALA A 48 -28.58 14.85 -13.54
CA ALA A 48 -28.61 13.64 -12.72
C ALA A 48 -28.07 12.42 -13.49
N VAL A 49 -28.49 12.22 -14.75
CA VAL A 49 -28.00 11.14 -15.61
C VAL A 49 -26.52 11.30 -15.93
N ALA A 50 -26.07 12.50 -16.27
CA ALA A 50 -24.67 12.80 -16.54
C ALA A 50 -23.80 12.59 -15.30
N SER A 51 -24.26 13.02 -14.13
CA SER A 51 -23.55 12.80 -12.85
C SER A 51 -23.45 11.32 -12.51
N ALA A 52 -24.53 10.54 -12.69
CA ALA A 52 -24.51 9.09 -12.45
C ALA A 52 -23.55 8.36 -13.41
N ALA A 53 -23.56 8.73 -14.70
CA ALA A 53 -22.65 8.16 -15.70
C ALA A 53 -21.19 8.51 -15.39
N PHE A 54 -20.91 9.75 -15.01
CA PHE A 54 -19.58 10.21 -14.62
C PHE A 54 -19.07 9.48 -13.37
N ASN A 55 -19.91 9.37 -12.35
CA ASN A 55 -19.56 8.64 -11.14
C ASN A 55 -19.23 7.18 -11.43
N LYS A 56 -20.06 6.49 -12.23
CA LYS A 56 -19.81 5.08 -12.61
C LYS A 56 -18.49 4.94 -13.37
N LYS A 57 -18.19 5.86 -14.28
CA LYS A 57 -16.93 5.85 -15.03
C LYS A 57 -15.73 6.07 -14.10
N ASN A 58 -15.83 6.99 -13.15
CA ASN A 58 -14.78 7.21 -12.16
C ASN A 58 -14.54 5.98 -11.29
N GLU A 59 -15.59 5.30 -10.83
CA GLU A 59 -15.46 4.04 -10.09
C GLU A 59 -14.74 2.98 -10.91
N GLN A 60 -15.08 2.82 -12.18
CA GLN A 60 -14.41 1.87 -13.08
C GLN A 60 -12.94 2.22 -13.28
N ASN A 61 -12.62 3.50 -13.45
CA ASN A 61 -11.24 3.95 -13.62
C ASN A 61 -10.42 3.76 -12.33
N MET A 62 -10.98 4.11 -11.17
CA MET A 62 -10.33 3.90 -9.87
C MET A 62 -10.10 2.41 -9.60
N ASN A 63 -11.09 1.56 -9.89
CA ASN A 63 -10.92 0.11 -9.81
C ASN A 63 -9.76 -0.37 -10.70
N ALA A 64 -9.74 0.04 -11.97
CA ALA A 64 -8.67 -0.36 -12.88
C ALA A 64 -7.29 0.11 -12.41
N LEU A 65 -7.18 1.34 -11.92
CA LEU A 65 -5.94 1.93 -11.40
C LEU A 65 -5.46 1.20 -10.15
N SER A 66 -6.35 0.98 -9.18
CA SER A 66 -6.02 0.29 -7.93
C SER A 66 -5.60 -1.16 -8.16
N ASN A 67 -6.29 -1.86 -9.06
CA ASN A 67 -5.89 -3.23 -9.44
C ASN A 67 -4.54 -3.26 -10.17
N LEU A 68 -4.23 -2.26 -11.00
CA LEU A 68 -2.93 -2.14 -11.65
C LEU A 68 -1.83 -1.93 -10.61
N ASN A 69 -2.03 -1.00 -9.68
CA ASN A 69 -1.08 -0.76 -8.58
C ASN A 69 -0.92 -1.99 -7.69
N ALA A 70 -2.03 -2.64 -7.29
CA ALA A 70 -1.99 -3.89 -6.53
C ALA A 70 -1.24 -5.01 -7.27
N SER A 71 -1.47 -5.17 -8.58
CA SER A 71 -0.76 -6.15 -9.39
C SER A 71 0.76 -5.90 -9.42
N ARG A 72 1.19 -4.62 -9.46
CA ARG A 72 2.61 -4.25 -9.45
C ARG A 72 3.25 -4.51 -8.09
N VAL A 73 2.58 -4.12 -7.01
CA VAL A 73 3.05 -4.42 -5.64
C VAL A 73 3.13 -5.94 -5.44
N ASN A 74 2.08 -6.69 -5.81
CA ASN A 74 2.07 -8.15 -5.75
C ASN A 74 3.23 -8.79 -6.53
N LYS A 75 3.54 -8.28 -7.73
CA LYS A 75 4.65 -8.81 -8.52
C LYS A 75 5.97 -8.79 -7.77
N ILE A 76 6.25 -7.72 -7.02
CA ILE A 76 7.48 -7.61 -6.23
C ILE A 76 7.39 -8.48 -4.98
N THR A 77 6.36 -8.31 -4.18
CA THR A 77 6.24 -8.97 -2.87
C THR A 77 6.06 -10.48 -2.99
N VAL A 78 5.23 -10.96 -3.93
CA VAL A 78 5.03 -12.39 -4.19
C VAL A 78 6.29 -13.03 -4.78
N ASN A 79 6.97 -12.34 -5.72
CA ASN A 79 8.24 -12.85 -6.26
C ASN A 79 9.30 -12.96 -5.16
N THR A 80 9.40 -11.96 -4.29
CA THR A 80 10.30 -11.99 -3.13
C THR A 80 9.95 -13.15 -2.19
N SER A 81 8.69 -13.30 -1.81
CA SER A 81 8.23 -14.39 -0.94
C SER A 81 8.54 -15.77 -1.52
N ASN A 82 8.25 -15.97 -2.81
CA ASN A 82 8.52 -17.25 -3.49
C ASN A 82 10.02 -17.57 -3.54
N THR A 83 10.87 -16.59 -3.82
CA THR A 83 12.33 -16.80 -3.80
C THR A 83 12.83 -17.13 -2.41
N MET A 84 12.33 -16.44 -1.38
CA MET A 84 12.68 -16.73 0.02
C MET A 84 12.26 -18.16 0.42
N LYS A 85 11.07 -18.61 0.01
CA LYS A 85 10.60 -19.99 0.23
C LYS A 85 11.48 -21.00 -0.46
N SER A 86 11.82 -20.77 -1.73
CA SER A 86 12.71 -21.67 -2.47
C SER A 86 14.10 -21.75 -1.84
N LEU A 87 14.60 -20.63 -1.31
CA LEU A 87 15.88 -20.60 -0.58
C LEU A 87 15.79 -21.40 0.74
N ALA A 88 14.69 -21.22 1.49
CA ALA A 88 14.45 -21.97 2.72
C ALA A 88 14.33 -23.47 2.46
N GLU A 89 13.58 -23.88 1.44
CA GLU A 89 13.44 -25.27 1.01
C GLU A 89 14.77 -25.87 0.56
N SER A 90 15.57 -25.13 -0.22
CA SER A 90 16.90 -25.57 -0.64
C SER A 90 17.80 -25.82 0.55
N PHE A 91 17.81 -24.92 1.54
CA PHE A 91 18.59 -25.12 2.76
C PHE A 91 18.16 -26.40 3.52
N VAL A 92 16.85 -26.60 3.69
CA VAL A 92 16.32 -27.79 4.37
C VAL A 92 16.69 -29.08 3.63
N ASN A 93 16.65 -29.08 2.29
CA ASN A 93 17.02 -30.25 1.49
C ASN A 93 18.51 -30.59 1.64
N PHE A 94 19.40 -29.61 1.57
CA PHE A 94 20.82 -29.80 1.80
C PHE A 94 21.08 -30.34 3.21
N HIS A 95 20.41 -29.78 4.22
CA HIS A 95 20.53 -30.24 5.61
C HIS A 95 20.08 -31.70 5.78
N LYS A 96 19.06 -32.16 5.04
CA LYS A 96 18.60 -33.56 5.08
C LYS A 96 19.51 -34.56 4.37
N GLU A 97 20.03 -34.16 3.21
CA GLU A 97 20.91 -35.03 2.40
C GLU A 97 22.18 -35.37 3.15
N ASP A 98 22.70 -34.46 3.98
CA ASP A 98 23.89 -34.69 4.81
C ASP A 98 23.58 -35.31 6.18
N GLY A 99 22.38 -35.87 6.37
CA GLY A 99 22.01 -36.59 7.60
C GLY A 99 21.77 -35.68 8.80
N GLY A 100 21.52 -34.38 8.58
CA GLY A 100 21.26 -33.41 9.64
C GLY A 100 22.50 -32.88 10.35
N ASP A 101 23.67 -33.36 9.94
CA ASP A 101 24.99 -32.89 10.37
C ASP A 101 25.72 -32.47 9.09
N THR A 102 25.43 -31.25 8.59
CA THR A 102 26.16 -30.70 7.46
C THR A 102 27.62 -30.53 7.87
N ALA A 103 28.37 -31.61 7.74
CA ALA A 103 29.81 -31.58 7.84
C ALA A 103 30.34 -30.89 6.59
N LEU A 104 30.13 -29.60 6.50
CA LEU A 104 30.73 -28.75 5.48
C LEU A 104 32.23 -28.75 5.76
N SER A 105 32.95 -29.65 5.08
CA SER A 105 34.41 -29.75 5.16
C SER A 105 35.04 -28.88 4.12
N GLY A 106 35.85 -27.91 4.53
CA GLY A 106 36.57 -27.03 3.64
C GLY A 106 36.43 -25.53 3.97
N LYS A 107 37.04 -24.67 3.17
CA LYS A 107 36.94 -23.21 3.36
C LYS A 107 35.64 -22.71 2.83
N SER A 108 34.95 -21.90 3.63
CA SER A 108 33.78 -21.17 3.18
C SER A 108 34.16 -20.16 2.08
N LYS A 109 33.32 -20.04 1.04
CA LYS A 109 33.42 -18.92 0.08
C LYS A 109 33.18 -17.57 0.75
N LEU A 110 32.47 -17.57 1.86
CA LEU A 110 32.26 -16.39 2.68
C LEU A 110 33.56 -15.93 3.38
N GLU A 111 34.43 -16.87 3.77
CA GLU A 111 35.75 -16.56 4.34
C GLU A 111 36.59 -15.72 3.37
N GLU A 112 36.63 -16.09 2.08
CA GLU A 112 37.34 -15.33 1.05
C GLU A 112 36.74 -13.92 0.85
N ALA A 113 35.42 -13.80 0.97
CA ALA A 113 34.72 -12.53 0.75
C ALA A 113 34.78 -11.58 1.96
N THR A 114 34.82 -12.09 3.17
CA THR A 114 34.64 -11.32 4.42
C THR A 114 35.77 -11.47 5.43
N GLY A 115 36.67 -12.45 5.24
CA GLY A 115 37.70 -12.81 6.23
C GLY A 115 37.11 -13.49 7.46
N ALA A 116 35.88 -13.97 7.42
CA ALA A 116 35.25 -14.72 8.49
C ALA A 116 35.77 -16.16 8.51
N LEU A 117 36.08 -16.72 9.71
CA LEU A 117 36.47 -18.11 9.88
C LEU A 117 35.24 -19.00 9.70
N MET A 118 35.06 -19.54 8.51
CA MET A 118 34.08 -20.57 8.24
C MET A 118 34.72 -21.81 7.60
N VAL A 119 34.14 -22.93 7.90
CA VAL A 119 34.77 -24.24 7.61
C VAL A 119 33.96 -24.93 6.50
N SER A 120 33.93 -24.38 5.29
CA SER A 120 33.32 -25.15 4.21
C SER A 120 33.63 -24.64 2.81
N GLU A 121 33.94 -25.56 1.91
CA GLU A 121 33.89 -25.37 0.47
C GLU A 121 32.63 -25.98 -0.16
N ALA A 122 31.56 -26.15 0.61
CA ALA A 122 30.39 -26.84 0.13
C ALA A 122 29.78 -26.14 -1.10
N GLU A 123 29.43 -26.93 -2.10
CA GLU A 123 28.70 -26.46 -3.28
C GLU A 123 27.35 -25.82 -2.86
N GLU A 124 26.77 -26.33 -1.79
CA GLU A 124 25.52 -25.84 -1.18
C GLU A 124 25.65 -24.41 -0.71
N GLU A 125 26.70 -24.06 0.03
CA GLU A 125 26.94 -22.68 0.45
C GLU A 125 27.13 -21.76 -0.74
N TYR A 126 27.91 -22.19 -1.73
CA TYR A 126 28.10 -21.44 -2.96
C TYR A 126 26.78 -21.21 -3.69
N TYR A 127 25.92 -22.23 -3.77
CA TYR A 127 24.60 -22.13 -4.35
C TYR A 127 23.72 -21.09 -3.60
N LEU A 128 23.69 -21.17 -2.25
CA LEU A 128 22.95 -20.22 -1.43
C LEU A 128 23.46 -18.78 -1.64
N MET A 129 24.77 -18.57 -1.64
CA MET A 129 25.37 -17.26 -1.91
C MET A 129 24.98 -16.72 -3.27
N LYS A 130 25.07 -17.54 -4.33
CA LYS A 130 24.73 -17.12 -5.69
C LYS A 130 23.24 -16.84 -5.86
N THR A 131 22.40 -17.61 -5.19
CA THR A 131 20.93 -17.39 -5.22
C THR A 131 20.57 -16.08 -4.52
N ILE A 132 21.10 -15.83 -3.32
CA ILE A 132 20.89 -14.60 -2.54
C ILE A 132 21.39 -13.39 -3.35
N GLN A 133 22.65 -13.42 -3.81
CA GLN A 133 23.23 -12.32 -4.59
C GLN A 133 22.48 -12.06 -5.89
N GLY A 134 22.18 -13.13 -6.63
CA GLY A 134 21.49 -13.03 -7.91
C GLY A 134 20.09 -12.45 -7.76
N PHE A 135 19.36 -12.86 -6.72
CA PHE A 135 18.04 -12.31 -6.45
C PHE A 135 18.13 -10.83 -6.03
N ALA A 136 18.98 -10.50 -5.07
CA ALA A 136 19.09 -9.15 -4.55
C ALA A 136 19.53 -8.14 -5.64
N LYS A 137 20.50 -8.51 -6.48
CA LYS A 137 20.97 -7.62 -7.57
C LYS A 137 19.96 -7.41 -8.69
N ASN A 138 19.13 -8.41 -8.98
CA ASN A 138 18.24 -8.37 -10.14
C ASN A 138 16.81 -7.92 -9.82
N ASN A 139 16.52 -7.59 -8.55
CA ASN A 139 15.21 -7.14 -8.14
C ASN A 139 15.26 -5.73 -7.55
N LEU A 140 14.36 -4.90 -8.05
CA LEU A 140 14.26 -3.51 -7.67
C LEU A 140 13.94 -3.36 -6.18
N GLY A 141 14.60 -2.41 -5.53
CA GLY A 141 14.33 -2.03 -4.15
C GLY A 141 14.88 -2.98 -3.08
N ILE A 142 15.51 -4.09 -3.46
CA ILE A 142 16.16 -4.97 -2.47
C ILE A 142 17.40 -4.26 -1.91
N VAL A 143 17.41 -4.05 -0.59
CA VAL A 143 18.53 -3.47 0.16
C VAL A 143 19.48 -4.57 0.60
N SER A 144 18.92 -5.63 1.20
CA SER A 144 19.68 -6.81 1.62
C SER A 144 18.81 -8.07 1.59
N GLN A 145 19.46 -9.22 1.47
CA GLN A 145 18.85 -10.53 1.70
C GLN A 145 19.73 -11.38 2.57
N ALA A 146 19.13 -12.10 3.53
CA ALA A 146 19.87 -12.89 4.48
C ALA A 146 19.22 -14.26 4.78
N LEU A 147 20.08 -15.21 5.07
CA LEU A 147 19.78 -16.49 5.72
C LEU A 147 20.29 -16.38 7.16
N LEU A 148 19.39 -16.37 8.14
CA LEU A 148 19.68 -16.18 9.56
C LEU A 148 19.23 -17.42 10.31
N LEU A 149 20.18 -18.19 10.84
CA LEU A 149 19.92 -19.52 11.37
C LEU A 149 19.90 -19.55 12.90
N GLU A 150 19.18 -20.51 13.46
CA GLU A 150 19.32 -20.91 14.86
C GLU A 150 20.74 -21.42 15.13
N PRO A 151 21.25 -21.28 16.35
CA PRO A 151 22.50 -21.93 16.75
C PRO A 151 22.49 -23.42 16.41
N ASP A 152 23.61 -23.93 15.89
CA ASP A 152 23.81 -25.32 15.45
C ASP A 152 22.91 -25.79 14.28
N ALA A 153 22.10 -24.90 13.69
CA ALA A 153 21.25 -25.30 12.58
C ALA A 153 22.00 -25.48 11.25
N PHE A 154 23.16 -24.85 11.08
CA PHE A 154 24.01 -25.08 9.92
C PHE A 154 24.92 -26.30 10.16
N SER A 155 25.75 -26.25 11.21
CA SER A 155 26.55 -27.37 11.71
C SER A 155 26.95 -27.11 13.16
N LYS A 156 27.32 -28.18 13.87
CA LYS A 156 27.83 -28.04 15.26
C LYS A 156 29.18 -27.34 15.33
N GLU A 157 29.96 -27.42 14.25
CA GLU A 157 31.27 -26.76 14.14
C GLU A 157 31.13 -25.25 13.89
N ASN A 158 30.03 -24.84 13.25
CA ASN A 158 29.70 -23.44 12.94
C ASN A 158 28.37 -23.06 13.58
N SER A 159 28.35 -23.02 14.92
CA SER A 159 27.16 -22.83 15.72
C SER A 159 26.38 -21.52 15.37
N ASN A 160 27.07 -20.45 14.97
CA ASN A 160 26.48 -19.16 14.74
C ASN A 160 26.55 -18.74 13.26
N TYR A 161 26.16 -19.65 12.37
CA TYR A 161 26.17 -19.33 10.93
C TYR A 161 25.02 -18.42 10.52
N SER A 162 25.36 -17.39 9.76
CA SER A 162 24.43 -16.56 9.02
C SER A 162 25.05 -16.14 7.70
N LEU A 163 24.22 -15.80 6.72
CA LEU A 163 24.68 -15.36 5.42
C LEU A 163 23.83 -14.15 5.01
N ARG A 164 24.41 -12.96 5.01
CA ARG A 164 23.76 -11.72 4.57
C ARG A 164 24.49 -11.15 3.37
N TYR A 165 23.73 -10.75 2.37
CA TYR A 165 24.21 -9.99 1.23
C TYR A 165 23.59 -8.60 1.24
N ASP A 166 24.43 -7.57 1.20
CA ASP A 166 24.05 -6.18 1.07
C ASP A 166 24.28 -5.70 -0.37
N THR A 167 23.26 -5.11 -0.99
CA THR A 167 23.36 -4.58 -2.36
C THR A 167 24.24 -3.35 -2.43
N ASP A 168 24.23 -2.54 -1.35
CA ASP A 168 25.18 -1.45 -1.18
C ASP A 168 26.57 -2.02 -0.82
N GLY A 169 27.53 -1.77 -1.69
CA GLY A 169 28.88 -2.30 -1.57
C GLY A 169 29.08 -3.73 -2.09
N ASP A 170 28.02 -4.40 -2.60
CA ASP A 170 28.09 -5.72 -3.24
C ASP A 170 28.88 -6.74 -2.43
N LYS A 171 28.49 -6.95 -1.18
CA LYS A 171 29.28 -7.75 -0.24
C LYS A 171 28.44 -8.72 0.58
N PHE A 172 29.04 -9.85 0.93
CA PHE A 172 28.54 -10.77 1.94
C PHE A 172 29.09 -10.41 3.32
N SER A 173 28.31 -10.71 4.33
CA SER A 173 28.70 -10.59 5.73
C SER A 173 28.00 -11.66 6.57
N MET A 174 28.56 -11.92 7.76
CA MET A 174 27.89 -12.66 8.81
C MET A 174 27.28 -11.71 9.83
N VAL A 175 26.09 -12.04 10.30
CA VAL A 175 25.43 -11.32 11.40
C VAL A 175 25.45 -12.24 12.63
N PRO A 176 26.01 -11.83 13.76
CA PRO A 176 25.99 -12.65 14.98
C PRO A 176 24.56 -12.95 15.45
N TYR A 177 24.33 -14.17 15.96
CA TYR A 177 22.99 -14.58 16.44
C TYR A 177 22.43 -13.64 17.50
N GLU A 178 23.28 -13.13 18.38
CA GLU A 178 22.92 -12.19 19.45
C GLU A 178 22.31 -10.90 18.90
N VAL A 179 22.59 -10.55 17.63
CA VAL A 179 22.06 -9.35 16.97
C VAL A 179 20.65 -9.60 16.44
N TYR A 180 20.43 -10.70 15.70
CA TYR A 180 19.13 -10.93 15.06
C TYR A 180 18.18 -11.81 15.89
N GLY A 181 18.68 -12.74 16.70
CA GLY A 181 17.86 -13.65 17.49
C GLY A 181 16.99 -12.95 18.56
N THR A 182 17.34 -11.71 18.90
CA THR A 182 16.54 -10.87 19.82
C THR A 182 15.53 -9.97 19.13
N GLN A 183 15.57 -9.83 17.81
CA GLN A 183 14.70 -8.94 17.05
C GLN A 183 13.28 -9.48 16.93
N ASP A 184 12.31 -8.59 16.91
CA ASP A 184 10.89 -8.96 16.90
C ASP A 184 10.50 -9.78 15.66
N PHE A 185 11.02 -9.44 14.48
CA PHE A 185 10.74 -10.19 13.25
C PHE A 185 11.23 -11.63 13.31
N TYR A 186 12.38 -11.87 13.99
CA TYR A 186 12.92 -13.21 14.16
C TYR A 186 12.09 -14.03 15.14
N LYS A 187 11.80 -13.47 16.31
CA LYS A 187 10.96 -14.10 17.34
C LYS A 187 9.56 -14.41 16.83
N GLN A 188 8.96 -13.47 16.13
CA GLN A 188 7.65 -13.66 15.51
C GLN A 188 7.65 -14.84 14.53
N ALA A 189 8.67 -14.96 13.69
CA ALA A 189 8.79 -16.07 12.75
C ALA A 189 9.03 -17.40 13.48
N GLN A 190 9.82 -17.41 14.56
CA GLN A 190 10.07 -18.59 15.40
C GLN A 190 8.80 -19.09 16.10
N GLU A 191 7.99 -18.18 16.65
CA GLU A 191 6.77 -18.49 17.38
C GLU A 191 5.61 -18.88 16.45
N SER A 192 5.38 -18.07 15.41
CA SER A 192 4.23 -18.24 14.51
C SER A 192 4.46 -19.31 13.45
N LYS A 193 5.72 -19.53 13.04
CA LYS A 193 6.12 -20.42 11.93
C LYS A 193 5.44 -20.07 10.59
N VAL A 194 5.02 -18.83 10.41
CA VAL A 194 4.43 -18.30 9.16
C VAL A 194 5.23 -17.12 8.65
N ALA A 195 5.15 -16.90 7.33
CA ALA A 195 5.74 -15.72 6.73
C ALA A 195 5.12 -14.44 7.29
N SER A 196 5.91 -13.39 7.35
CA SER A 196 5.47 -12.08 7.88
C SER A 196 6.18 -10.93 7.17
N ALA A 197 5.67 -9.71 7.38
CA ALA A 197 6.35 -8.48 7.00
C ALA A 197 6.22 -7.45 8.12
N THR A 198 7.28 -6.67 8.31
CA THR A 198 7.29 -5.58 9.30
C THR A 198 6.67 -4.32 8.71
N LEU A 199 6.27 -3.40 9.58
CA LEU A 199 6.07 -2.01 9.16
C LEU A 199 7.43 -1.38 8.77
N PRO A 200 7.43 -0.35 7.92
CA PRO A 200 8.66 0.33 7.55
C PRO A 200 9.33 1.00 8.73
N MET A 201 10.65 0.90 8.74
CA MET A 201 11.53 1.60 9.67
C MET A 201 12.44 2.54 8.89
N GLU A 202 12.60 3.76 9.37
CA GLU A 202 13.50 4.73 8.78
C GLU A 202 14.93 4.48 9.29
N ASN A 203 15.87 4.32 8.37
CA ASN A 203 17.29 4.26 8.70
C ASN A 203 17.76 5.67 9.10
N ALA A 204 18.24 5.82 10.33
CA ALA A 204 18.63 7.11 10.89
C ALA A 204 19.79 7.79 10.13
N ASP A 205 20.66 7.01 9.50
CA ASP A 205 21.84 7.54 8.80
C ASP A 205 21.50 8.02 7.37
N THR A 206 20.57 7.33 6.71
CA THR A 206 20.23 7.59 5.30
C THR A 206 18.89 8.30 5.11
N GLY A 207 18.02 8.33 6.13
CA GLY A 207 16.65 8.82 6.05
C GLY A 207 15.73 7.98 5.14
N LYS A 208 16.21 6.83 4.65
CA LYS A 208 15.43 5.92 3.80
C LYS A 208 14.65 4.95 4.66
N ALA A 209 13.41 4.70 4.29
CA ALA A 209 12.58 3.71 4.95
C ALA A 209 12.65 2.38 4.23
N SER A 210 12.74 1.30 4.99
CA SER A 210 12.68 -0.08 4.50
C SER A 210 11.81 -0.95 5.42
N PHE A 211 11.33 -2.06 4.91
CA PHE A 211 10.61 -3.08 5.66
C PHE A 211 11.24 -4.45 5.40
N TYR A 212 11.05 -5.36 6.34
CA TYR A 212 11.53 -6.74 6.22
C TYR A 212 10.37 -7.66 5.85
N MET A 213 10.58 -8.49 4.83
CA MET A 213 9.80 -9.71 4.61
C MET A 213 10.58 -10.89 5.18
N THR A 214 9.90 -11.80 5.85
CA THR A 214 10.51 -12.92 6.56
C THR A 214 9.76 -14.21 6.26
N VAL A 215 10.51 -15.29 5.97
CA VAL A 215 9.99 -16.63 5.76
C VAL A 215 10.73 -17.58 6.72
N PRO A 216 10.03 -18.34 7.57
CA PRO A 216 10.67 -19.31 8.46
C PRO A 216 11.24 -20.50 7.68
N ILE A 217 12.36 -21.02 8.14
CA ILE A 217 12.98 -22.24 7.65
C ILE A 217 12.57 -23.36 8.59
N LEU A 218 11.82 -24.33 8.09
CA LEU A 218 11.24 -25.41 8.88
C LEU A 218 11.63 -26.77 8.33
N ASP A 219 12.16 -27.63 9.20
CA ASP A 219 12.28 -29.07 8.94
C ASP A 219 11.20 -29.80 9.75
N GLY A 220 10.09 -30.13 9.11
CA GLY A 220 8.88 -30.53 9.82
C GLY A 220 8.42 -29.41 10.76
N ASP A 221 8.31 -29.70 12.06
CA ASP A 221 7.97 -28.72 13.10
C ASP A 221 9.18 -27.99 13.70
N ARG A 222 10.40 -28.42 13.35
CA ARG A 222 11.63 -27.83 13.87
C ARG A 222 11.93 -26.53 13.14
N PHE A 223 12.05 -25.45 13.89
CA PHE A 223 12.52 -24.15 13.38
C PHE A 223 14.05 -24.17 13.26
N LEU A 224 14.57 -23.85 12.09
CA LEU A 224 16.00 -23.80 11.78
C LEU A 224 16.52 -22.37 11.60
N GLY A 225 15.64 -21.41 11.49
CA GLY A 225 15.98 -20.02 11.24
C GLY A 225 15.00 -19.34 10.28
N ILE A 226 15.45 -18.30 9.63
CA ILE A 226 14.65 -17.52 8.68
C ILE A 226 15.44 -17.17 7.42
N VAL A 227 14.72 -17.00 6.32
CA VAL A 227 15.15 -16.15 5.21
C VAL A 227 14.48 -14.79 5.37
N THR A 228 15.24 -13.72 5.29
CA THR A 228 14.70 -12.37 5.38
C THR A 228 15.21 -11.50 4.22
N THR A 229 14.39 -10.60 3.75
CA THR A 229 14.70 -9.64 2.69
C THR A 229 14.29 -8.26 3.14
N GLU A 230 15.24 -7.32 3.13
CA GLU A 230 15.01 -5.91 3.39
C GLU A 230 14.70 -5.21 2.07
N ILE A 231 13.56 -4.51 2.02
CA ILE A 231 13.04 -3.84 0.82
C ILE A 231 12.85 -2.36 1.12
N SER A 232 13.45 -1.50 0.31
CA SER A 232 13.23 -0.06 0.39
C SER A 232 11.82 0.29 -0.04
N THR A 233 11.14 1.16 0.72
CA THR A 233 9.82 1.69 0.34
C THR A 233 9.87 2.56 -0.91
N GLU A 234 11.05 3.03 -1.32
CA GLU A 234 11.23 3.80 -2.57
C GLU A 234 10.79 3.01 -3.81
N VAL A 235 10.79 1.66 -3.74
CA VAL A 235 10.27 0.82 -4.83
C VAL A 235 8.82 1.13 -5.19
N PHE A 236 8.03 1.58 -4.24
CA PHE A 236 6.63 1.94 -4.48
C PHE A 236 6.48 3.27 -5.24
N ASN A 237 7.46 4.20 -5.15
CA ASN A 237 7.45 5.42 -5.96
C ASN A 237 7.49 5.11 -7.46
N GLU A 238 8.24 4.08 -7.86
CA GLU A 238 8.35 3.67 -9.26
C GLU A 238 7.11 2.90 -9.76
N LEU A 239 6.32 2.36 -8.83
CA LEU A 239 5.09 1.63 -9.15
C LEU A 239 3.85 2.53 -9.12
N ASP A 240 3.94 3.71 -8.52
CA ASP A 240 2.81 4.61 -8.35
C ASP A 240 2.30 5.11 -9.71
N MET A 241 1.06 4.74 -10.02
CA MET A 241 0.33 5.15 -11.22
C MET A 241 -0.88 6.02 -10.87
N SER A 242 -1.02 6.43 -9.62
CA SER A 242 -2.18 7.17 -9.13
C SER A 242 -2.40 8.52 -9.83
N THR A 243 -1.33 9.11 -10.37
CA THR A 243 -1.39 10.40 -11.06
C THR A 243 -1.84 10.32 -12.51
N LEU A 244 -2.02 9.12 -13.08
CA LEU A 244 -2.43 8.96 -14.47
C LEU A 244 -3.86 9.45 -14.72
N GLY A 245 -3.95 10.68 -15.23
CA GLY A 245 -5.21 11.31 -15.63
C GLY A 245 -6.06 11.87 -14.50
N TYR A 246 -5.51 11.93 -13.28
CA TYR A 246 -6.18 12.50 -12.10
C TYR A 246 -5.29 13.52 -11.40
N GLU A 247 -5.93 14.54 -10.82
CA GLU A 247 -5.32 15.46 -9.86
C GLU A 247 -5.69 15.02 -8.44
N ASN A 248 -4.74 15.13 -7.50
CA ASN A 248 -4.96 14.83 -6.07
C ASN A 248 -5.40 13.37 -5.79
N VAL A 249 -4.76 12.42 -6.42
CA VAL A 249 -4.90 10.99 -6.10
C VAL A 249 -3.73 10.54 -5.26
N PHE A 250 -4.03 9.80 -4.19
CA PHE A 250 -3.03 9.17 -3.35
C PHE A 250 -2.96 7.67 -3.65
N PHE A 251 -1.77 7.15 -3.56
CA PHE A 251 -1.47 5.73 -3.61
C PHE A 251 -0.87 5.30 -2.29
N ASP A 252 -1.55 4.40 -1.61
CA ASP A 252 -1.15 3.90 -0.30
C ASP A 252 -1.01 2.38 -0.33
N VAL A 253 -0.03 1.86 0.42
CA VAL A 253 0.04 0.46 0.83
C VAL A 253 -0.18 0.44 2.33
N LEU A 254 -1.18 -0.30 2.79
CA LEU A 254 -1.63 -0.35 4.17
C LEU A 254 -1.54 -1.78 4.71
N ASP A 255 -1.30 -1.94 6.01
CA ASP A 255 -1.55 -3.20 6.69
C ASP A 255 -3.04 -3.36 7.06
N ASN A 256 -3.39 -4.48 7.69
CA ASN A 256 -4.76 -4.79 8.09
C ASN A 256 -5.28 -3.95 9.29
N GLN A 257 -4.45 -3.07 9.84
CA GLN A 257 -4.81 -2.08 10.86
C GLN A 257 -4.78 -0.65 10.30
N ASN A 258 -4.63 -0.51 8.98
CA ASN A 258 -4.48 0.76 8.27
C ASN A 258 -3.24 1.57 8.70
N ASN A 259 -2.16 0.91 9.14
CA ASN A 259 -0.86 1.56 9.22
C ASN A 259 -0.26 1.67 7.82
N PHE A 260 0.38 2.79 7.54
CA PHE A 260 1.01 3.01 6.25
C PHE A 260 2.31 2.22 6.13
N VAL A 261 2.35 1.28 5.20
CA VAL A 261 3.59 0.66 4.68
C VAL A 261 4.24 1.61 3.68
N TYR A 262 3.41 2.29 2.88
CA TYR A 262 3.82 3.33 1.95
C TYR A 262 2.66 4.30 1.73
N SER A 263 2.98 5.57 1.51
CA SER A 263 2.04 6.57 1.04
C SER A 263 2.77 7.65 0.23
N ASN A 264 2.20 8.07 -0.89
CA ASN A 264 2.64 9.26 -1.60
C ASN A 264 1.98 10.55 -1.05
N ASN A 265 1.10 10.43 -0.04
CA ASN A 265 0.56 11.56 0.69
C ASN A 265 1.57 12.04 1.75
N PRO A 266 2.09 13.28 1.65
CA PRO A 266 3.06 13.78 2.63
C PRO A 266 2.50 13.87 4.05
N ASP A 267 1.17 13.99 4.22
CA ASP A 267 0.51 14.05 5.51
C ASP A 267 0.41 12.68 6.22
N ALA A 268 0.69 11.59 5.52
CA ALA A 268 0.61 10.22 6.05
C ALA A 268 1.86 9.80 6.84
N LYS A 269 2.99 10.49 6.66
CA LYS A 269 4.27 10.09 7.28
C LYS A 269 4.15 9.98 8.80
N GLY A 270 4.44 8.79 9.35
CA GLY A 270 4.44 8.51 10.78
C GLY A 270 3.04 8.45 11.43
N LYS A 271 1.99 8.32 10.62
CA LYS A 271 0.60 8.26 11.07
C LYS A 271 -0.06 6.93 10.71
N ASN A 272 -1.21 6.68 11.34
CA ASN A 272 -2.18 5.68 10.89
C ASN A 272 -3.25 6.38 10.04
N LEU A 273 -3.93 5.65 9.17
CA LEU A 273 -5.02 6.23 8.36
C LEU A 273 -6.11 6.87 9.26
N GLY A 274 -6.38 6.29 10.43
CA GLY A 274 -7.32 6.82 11.42
C GLY A 274 -6.98 8.23 11.89
N ASP A 275 -5.71 8.61 11.92
CA ASP A 275 -5.29 9.98 12.28
C ASP A 275 -5.71 11.01 11.21
N LEU A 276 -5.90 10.57 9.97
CA LEU A 276 -6.29 11.42 8.84
C LEU A 276 -7.81 11.48 8.62
N ILE A 277 -8.51 10.38 8.87
CA ILE A 277 -9.94 10.24 8.54
C ILE A 277 -10.85 10.10 9.77
N GLY A 278 -10.27 9.98 10.98
CA GLY A 278 -10.96 9.74 12.24
C GLY A 278 -11.12 8.26 12.58
N GLN A 279 -10.89 7.93 13.86
CA GLN A 279 -10.81 6.55 14.35
C GLN A 279 -12.05 5.72 14.06
N LYS A 280 -13.24 6.26 14.33
CA LYS A 280 -14.51 5.54 14.09
C LYS A 280 -14.67 5.08 12.63
N TYR A 281 -14.21 5.90 11.70
CA TYR A 281 -14.27 5.57 10.28
C TYR A 281 -13.20 4.55 9.91
N ASN A 282 -12.03 4.67 10.50
CA ASN A 282 -10.95 3.70 10.37
C ASN A 282 -11.39 2.30 10.83
N ASP A 283 -12.03 2.20 11.99
CA ASP A 283 -12.52 0.91 12.55
C ASP A 283 -13.49 0.21 11.59
N MET A 284 -14.37 0.98 10.94
CA MET A 284 -15.29 0.45 9.91
C MET A 284 -14.53 -0.08 8.68
N LEU A 285 -13.44 0.58 8.27
CA LEU A 285 -12.62 0.11 7.16
C LEU A 285 -11.86 -1.16 7.51
N VAL A 286 -11.27 -1.22 8.72
CA VAL A 286 -10.60 -2.42 9.23
C VAL A 286 -11.56 -3.62 9.28
N GLU A 287 -12.81 -3.41 9.71
CA GLU A 287 -13.85 -4.47 9.67
C GLU A 287 -14.12 -4.95 8.23
N LYS A 288 -14.23 -4.04 7.27
CA LYS A 288 -14.40 -4.41 5.85
C LYS A 288 -13.21 -5.17 5.29
N MET A 289 -11.99 -4.82 5.67
CA MET A 289 -10.77 -5.51 5.22
C MET A 289 -10.71 -6.98 5.67
N GLN A 290 -11.42 -7.34 6.74
CA GLN A 290 -11.50 -8.74 7.18
C GLN A 290 -12.16 -9.67 6.16
N THR A 291 -12.97 -9.14 5.24
CA THR A 291 -13.57 -9.95 4.15
C THR A 291 -12.55 -10.43 3.12
N LYS A 292 -11.38 -9.80 3.05
CA LYS A 292 -10.33 -10.04 2.04
C LYS A 292 -10.82 -9.90 0.59
N GLU A 293 -11.88 -9.11 0.38
CA GLU A 293 -12.42 -8.76 -0.93
C GLU A 293 -12.17 -7.29 -1.23
N ALA A 294 -11.88 -6.98 -2.49
CA ALA A 294 -11.74 -5.59 -2.91
C ALA A 294 -13.06 -4.83 -2.74
N PHE A 295 -12.99 -3.61 -2.23
CA PHE A 295 -14.18 -2.80 -2.01
C PHE A 295 -13.96 -1.33 -2.34
N PHE A 296 -15.08 -0.71 -2.69
CA PHE A 296 -15.17 0.72 -2.95
C PHE A 296 -15.78 1.43 -1.74
N GLN A 297 -15.20 2.58 -1.37
CA GLN A 297 -15.70 3.42 -0.30
C GLN A 297 -15.83 4.85 -0.78
N ARG A 298 -17.00 5.45 -0.56
CA ARG A 298 -17.27 6.84 -0.86
C ARG A 298 -17.74 7.57 0.40
N ASP A 299 -17.05 8.67 0.69
CA ASP A 299 -17.45 9.66 1.69
C ASP A 299 -17.16 11.06 1.14
N SER A 300 -16.36 11.88 1.85
CA SER A 300 -15.79 13.13 1.31
C SER A 300 -14.73 12.89 0.23
N GLN A 301 -14.18 11.68 0.18
CA GLN A 301 -13.24 11.20 -0.81
C GLN A 301 -13.73 9.87 -1.40
N VAL A 302 -13.18 9.51 -2.54
CA VAL A 302 -13.43 8.22 -3.19
C VAL A 302 -12.20 7.36 -2.98
N ARG A 303 -12.38 6.16 -2.41
CA ARG A 303 -11.29 5.21 -2.15
C ARG A 303 -11.65 3.84 -2.70
N TYR A 304 -10.67 3.19 -3.27
CA TYR A 304 -10.78 1.80 -3.70
C TYR A 304 -9.68 0.97 -3.02
N TYR A 305 -10.07 -0.11 -2.37
CA TYR A 305 -9.20 -1.00 -1.62
C TYR A 305 -9.06 -2.33 -2.34
N VAL A 306 -7.82 -2.79 -2.52
CA VAL A 306 -7.52 -4.09 -3.15
C VAL A 306 -6.59 -4.86 -2.22
N PRO A 307 -6.97 -6.09 -1.79
CA PRO A 307 -6.09 -6.92 -0.97
C PRO A 307 -4.89 -7.40 -1.79
N LEU A 308 -3.71 -7.44 -1.17
CA LEU A 308 -2.54 -8.06 -1.74
C LEU A 308 -2.54 -9.57 -1.47
N GLN A 309 -2.01 -10.34 -2.41
CA GLN A 309 -1.97 -11.81 -2.34
C GLN A 309 -0.60 -12.29 -1.84
N ILE A 310 -0.23 -11.91 -0.63
CA ILE A 310 1.04 -12.28 -0.01
C ILE A 310 0.72 -13.25 1.14
N GLU A 311 1.24 -14.47 1.06
CA GLU A 311 1.00 -15.45 2.13
C GLU A 311 1.59 -14.98 3.46
N GLY A 312 0.77 -15.01 4.51
CA GLY A 312 1.14 -14.57 5.85
C GLY A 312 1.18 -13.05 6.06
N VAL A 313 0.86 -12.26 5.03
CA VAL A 313 0.92 -10.80 5.10
C VAL A 313 -0.41 -10.20 4.62
N ASP A 314 -1.14 -9.56 5.50
CA ASP A 314 -2.44 -8.93 5.20
C ASP A 314 -2.25 -7.44 4.86
N TRP A 315 -1.79 -7.18 3.65
CA TRP A 315 -1.62 -5.83 3.13
C TRP A 315 -2.64 -5.48 2.06
N TRP A 316 -2.86 -4.19 1.88
CA TRP A 316 -3.86 -3.62 0.98
C TRP A 316 -3.26 -2.47 0.17
N VAL A 317 -3.67 -2.36 -1.07
CA VAL A 317 -3.48 -1.14 -1.85
C VAL A 317 -4.74 -0.31 -1.76
N GLN A 318 -4.56 0.98 -1.42
CA GLN A 318 -5.60 2.00 -1.50
C GLN A 318 -5.23 3.01 -2.58
N THR A 319 -6.19 3.40 -3.36
CA THR A 319 -6.07 4.53 -4.28
C THR A 319 -7.26 5.44 -4.13
#